data_42cc77c0ca2a23d3c581bf57dba4462d
#
_entry.id   42cc77c0ca2a23d3c581bf57dba4462d
#
_cell.length_a   1.000
_cell.length_b   1.000
_cell.length_c   1.000
_cell.angle_alpha   90.00
_cell.angle_beta   90.00
_cell.angle_gamma   90.00
#
_symmetry.space_group_name_H-M   'P 1'
#
loop_
_entity.id
_entity.type
_entity.pdbx_description
1 polymer ?
#
loop_
_entity_poly.entity_id
_entity_poly.type
_entity_poly.pdbx_seq_one_letter_code
_entity_poly.pdbx_strand_id
1 'polypeptide(L)'
;MTAHLLSLSRVALALPFAWAMLDPERFGLAAALCAIAIASDFLDGIVARRTGTASARGRLIDHGSDFTFVSAGLLAAASRGAIPWLLPILVTLAFAQYVIDSLVLERRSELRPNLLGRWNGILYFVVLIADIVSRSTPHVSWLAFPLFIFALALVASTLASMLSRALALRRNARSC
;
A
#
# COMPACT_ATOMS: atom_id res chain seq x y z
N MET A 1 -10.84 18.62 -9.67
CA MET A 1 -10.74 19.08 -8.26
C MET A 1 -11.23 18.03 -7.26
N THR A 2 -12.31 17.33 -7.50
CA THR A 2 -12.91 16.35 -6.55
C THR A 2 -12.03 15.11 -6.28
N ALA A 3 -11.38 14.53 -7.30
CA ALA A 3 -10.53 13.34 -7.13
C ALA A 3 -9.31 13.60 -6.20
N HIS A 4 -8.66 14.77 -6.31
CA HIS A 4 -7.53 15.11 -5.43
C HIS A 4 -7.93 15.33 -3.97
N LEU A 5 -9.18 15.77 -3.71
CA LEU A 5 -9.68 15.96 -2.33
C LEU A 5 -9.89 14.61 -1.63
N LEU A 6 -10.35 13.60 -2.35
CA LEU A 6 -10.55 12.26 -1.81
C LEU A 6 -9.21 11.55 -1.56
N SER A 7 -8.23 11.69 -2.46
CA SER A 7 -6.87 11.18 -2.21
C SER A 7 -6.21 11.84 -0.99
N LEU A 8 -6.39 13.16 -0.80
CA LEU A 8 -5.90 13.88 0.39
C LEU A 8 -6.57 13.43 1.69
N SER A 9 -7.84 13.00 1.65
CA SER A 9 -8.52 12.49 2.84
C SER A 9 -7.84 11.23 3.40
N ARG A 10 -7.31 10.35 2.54
CA ARG A 10 -6.54 9.16 2.97
C ARG A 10 -5.25 9.53 3.70
N VAL A 11 -4.56 10.58 3.26
CA VAL A 11 -3.39 11.10 3.99
C VAL A 11 -3.78 11.61 5.37
N ALA A 12 -4.90 12.34 5.48
CA ALA A 12 -5.41 12.81 6.76
C ALA A 12 -5.86 11.65 7.69
N LEU A 13 -6.39 10.56 7.11
CA LEU A 13 -6.79 9.38 7.86
C LEU A 13 -5.60 8.51 8.31
N ALA A 14 -4.41 8.67 7.73
CA ALA A 14 -3.24 7.83 8.02
C ALA A 14 -2.80 7.91 9.49
N LEU A 15 -2.77 9.11 10.07
CA LEU A 15 -2.38 9.31 11.48
C LEU A 15 -3.41 8.74 12.47
N PRO A 16 -4.74 9.06 12.37
CA PRO A 16 -5.75 8.42 13.20
C PRO A 16 -5.77 6.90 13.05
N PHE A 17 -5.55 6.40 11.84
CA PHE A 17 -5.48 4.97 11.58
C PHE A 17 -4.28 4.31 12.27
N ALA A 18 -3.07 4.87 12.13
CA ALA A 18 -1.89 4.38 12.81
C ALA A 18 -2.08 4.39 14.33
N TRP A 19 -2.65 5.47 14.88
CA TRP A 19 -2.97 5.56 16.31
C TRP A 19 -3.95 4.47 16.76
N ALA A 20 -5.01 4.21 15.99
CA ALA A 20 -5.94 3.12 16.28
C ALA A 20 -5.27 1.74 16.14
N MET A 21 -4.34 1.60 15.19
CA MET A 21 -3.59 0.36 14.99
C MET A 21 -2.58 0.07 16.12
N LEU A 22 -2.08 1.07 16.83
CA LEU A 22 -1.15 0.88 17.95
C LEU A 22 -1.80 0.23 19.18
N ASP A 23 -3.11 0.39 19.36
CA ASP A 23 -3.85 -0.14 20.48
C ASP A 23 -4.74 -1.31 20.05
N PRO A 24 -4.51 -2.54 20.55
CA PRO A 24 -5.34 -3.70 20.22
C PRO A 24 -6.83 -3.51 20.52
N GLU A 25 -7.18 -2.75 21.56
CA GLU A 25 -8.58 -2.54 21.94
C GLU A 25 -9.34 -1.64 20.97
N ARG A 26 -8.63 -0.84 20.17
CA ARG A 26 -9.22 0.07 19.17
C ARG A 26 -9.46 -0.58 17.82
N PHE A 27 -9.56 -1.91 17.76
CA PHE A 27 -9.76 -2.62 16.49
C PHE A 27 -11.00 -2.16 15.72
N GLY A 28 -12.09 -1.82 16.41
CA GLY A 28 -13.32 -1.29 15.79
C GLY A 28 -13.08 0.05 15.08
N LEU A 29 -12.33 0.97 15.71
CA LEU A 29 -11.95 2.23 15.09
C LEU A 29 -11.00 2.00 13.90
N ALA A 30 -10.01 1.13 14.06
CA ALA A 30 -9.10 0.77 12.97
C ALA A 30 -9.86 0.17 11.77
N ALA A 31 -10.84 -0.71 12.04
CA ALA A 31 -11.70 -1.29 11.01
C ALA A 31 -12.51 -0.22 10.27
N ALA A 32 -13.14 0.71 11.01
CA ALA A 32 -13.93 1.79 10.42
C ALA A 32 -13.08 2.70 9.54
N LEU A 33 -11.88 3.12 10.02
CA LEU A 33 -10.97 3.97 9.26
C LEU A 33 -10.42 3.26 8.02
N CYS A 34 -10.11 1.97 8.11
CA CYS A 34 -9.68 1.15 6.99
C CYS A 34 -10.81 1.02 5.93
N ALA A 35 -12.03 0.76 6.35
CA ALA A 35 -13.19 0.68 5.47
C ALA A 35 -13.47 2.02 4.74
N ILE A 36 -13.36 3.15 5.46
CA ILE A 36 -13.51 4.48 4.87
C ILE A 36 -12.41 4.73 3.81
N ALA A 37 -11.16 4.37 4.09
CA ALA A 37 -10.07 4.53 3.15
C ALA A 37 -10.29 3.70 1.87
N ILE A 38 -10.69 2.43 2.00
CA ILE A 38 -10.98 1.55 0.86
C ILE A 38 -12.18 2.06 0.05
N ALA A 39 -13.25 2.51 0.73
CA ALA A 39 -14.42 3.06 0.06
C ALA A 39 -14.09 4.36 -0.70
N SER A 40 -13.26 5.23 -0.12
CA SER A 40 -12.79 6.46 -0.77
C SER A 40 -12.04 6.15 -2.05
N ASP A 41 -11.10 5.18 -2.01
CA ASP A 41 -10.32 4.76 -3.17
C ASP A 41 -11.21 4.22 -4.30
N PHE A 42 -12.17 3.37 -3.94
CA PHE A 42 -13.12 2.83 -4.90
C PHE A 42 -13.97 3.93 -5.57
N LEU A 43 -14.45 4.90 -4.80
CA LEU A 43 -15.23 6.04 -5.29
C LEU A 43 -14.38 6.94 -6.19
N ASP A 44 -13.12 7.21 -5.83
CA ASP A 44 -12.18 7.99 -6.64
C ASP A 44 -11.99 7.36 -8.01
N GLY A 45 -11.78 6.05 -8.05
CA GLY A 45 -11.61 5.30 -9.29
C GLY A 45 -12.86 5.38 -10.20
N ILE A 46 -14.07 5.36 -9.62
CA ILE A 46 -15.33 5.51 -10.40
C ILE A 46 -15.45 6.94 -10.95
N VAL A 47 -15.22 7.94 -10.11
CA VAL A 47 -15.33 9.35 -10.49
C VAL A 47 -14.31 9.68 -11.60
N ALA A 48 -13.05 9.29 -11.43
CA ALA A 48 -11.99 9.56 -12.39
C ALA A 48 -12.30 8.93 -13.78
N ARG A 49 -12.83 7.71 -13.80
CA ARG A 49 -13.25 7.05 -15.06
C ARG A 49 -14.44 7.74 -15.72
N ARG A 50 -15.43 8.19 -14.94
CA ARG A 50 -16.63 8.87 -15.47
C ARG A 50 -16.34 10.27 -15.99
N THR A 51 -15.39 10.97 -15.37
CA THR A 51 -15.05 12.36 -15.72
C THR A 51 -13.92 12.48 -16.76
N GLY A 52 -13.29 11.38 -17.14
CA GLY A 52 -12.18 11.39 -18.10
C GLY A 52 -10.92 12.13 -17.59
N THR A 53 -10.83 12.38 -16.27
CA THR A 53 -9.74 13.18 -15.65
C THR A 53 -8.52 12.33 -15.25
N ALA A 54 -8.43 11.09 -15.71
CA ALA A 54 -7.31 10.20 -15.46
C ALA A 54 -6.01 10.77 -16.04
N SER A 55 -5.12 11.29 -15.19
CA SER A 55 -3.81 11.82 -15.59
C SER A 55 -2.67 11.04 -14.91
N ALA A 56 -1.46 11.10 -15.50
CA ALA A 56 -0.27 10.49 -14.90
C ALA A 56 0.04 11.06 -13.51
N ARG A 57 -0.11 12.39 -13.35
CA ARG A 57 0.04 13.08 -12.06
C ARG A 57 -1.03 12.66 -11.05
N GLY A 58 -2.28 12.51 -11.49
CA GLY A 58 -3.38 12.03 -10.65
C GLY A 58 -3.09 10.63 -10.09
N ARG A 59 -2.61 9.72 -10.92
CA ARG A 59 -2.21 8.37 -10.48
C ARG A 59 -1.07 8.39 -9.47
N LEU A 60 -0.09 9.27 -9.62
CA LEU A 60 1.02 9.38 -8.66
C LEU A 60 0.55 9.88 -7.29
N ILE A 61 -0.34 10.88 -7.27
CA ILE A 61 -0.95 11.39 -6.03
C ILE A 61 -1.78 10.31 -5.35
N ASP A 62 -2.57 9.57 -6.10
CA ASP A 62 -3.41 8.49 -5.63
C ASP A 62 -2.58 7.37 -5.00
N HIS A 63 -1.60 6.85 -5.73
CA HIS A 63 -0.67 5.85 -5.18
C HIS A 63 0.14 6.36 -3.99
N GLY A 64 0.49 7.66 -3.94
CA GLY A 64 1.16 8.28 -2.80
C GLY A 64 0.27 8.32 -1.55
N SER A 65 -1.02 8.60 -1.72
CA SER A 65 -2.00 8.60 -0.63
C SER A 65 -2.21 7.20 -0.06
N ASP A 66 -2.36 6.19 -0.94
CA ASP A 66 -2.48 4.79 -0.54
C ASP A 66 -1.24 4.31 0.18
N PHE A 67 -0.07 4.60 -0.37
CA PHE A 67 1.21 4.29 0.25
C PHE A 67 1.31 4.88 1.66
N THR A 68 0.94 6.15 1.84
CA THR A 68 1.01 6.83 3.15
C THR A 68 0.10 6.13 4.16
N PHE A 69 -1.15 5.83 3.79
CA PHE A 69 -2.11 5.15 4.65
C PHE A 69 -1.64 3.73 5.02
N VAL A 70 -1.26 2.94 4.03
CA VAL A 70 -0.80 1.55 4.22
C VAL A 70 0.47 1.51 5.05
N SER A 71 1.46 2.35 4.75
CA SER A 71 2.73 2.39 5.48
C SER A 71 2.53 2.76 6.95
N ALA A 72 1.65 3.72 7.25
CA ALA A 72 1.31 4.10 8.62
C ALA A 72 0.71 2.92 9.41
N GLY A 73 -0.21 2.17 8.79
CA GLY A 73 -0.80 0.97 9.39
C GLY A 73 0.20 -0.17 9.58
N LEU A 74 1.04 -0.44 8.57
CA LEU A 74 2.07 -1.49 8.64
C LEU A 74 3.14 -1.17 9.69
N LEU A 75 3.57 0.10 9.82
CA LEU A 75 4.49 0.54 10.86
C LEU A 75 3.90 0.31 12.26
N ALA A 76 2.63 0.67 12.46
CA ALA A 76 1.93 0.43 13.72
C ALA A 76 1.77 -1.08 14.03
N ALA A 77 1.47 -1.91 13.03
CA ALA A 77 1.40 -3.36 13.19
C ALA A 77 2.78 -3.97 13.53
N ALA A 78 3.84 -3.51 12.86
CA ALA A 78 5.21 -3.96 13.12
C ALA A 78 5.69 -3.54 14.52
N SER A 79 5.36 -2.33 14.98
CA SER A 79 5.73 -1.86 16.33
C SER A 79 5.09 -2.69 17.45
N ARG A 80 3.95 -3.34 17.20
CA ARG A 80 3.31 -4.30 18.11
C ARG A 80 3.84 -5.74 17.97
N GLY A 81 4.74 -5.99 16.99
CA GLY A 81 5.24 -7.33 16.71
C GLY A 81 4.27 -8.22 15.91
N ALA A 82 3.17 -7.67 15.37
CA ALA A 82 2.19 -8.43 14.60
C ALA A 82 2.73 -8.88 13.23
N ILE A 83 3.66 -8.13 12.66
CA ILE A 83 4.33 -8.40 11.38
C ILE A 83 5.82 -8.07 11.47
N PRO A 84 6.69 -8.64 10.59
CA PRO A 84 8.10 -8.31 10.59
C PRO A 84 8.35 -6.86 10.15
N TRP A 85 9.26 -6.16 10.83
CA TRP A 85 9.70 -4.78 10.50
C TRP A 85 10.21 -4.62 9.07
N LEU A 86 10.73 -5.68 8.51
CA LEU A 86 11.24 -5.68 7.15
C LEU A 86 10.15 -5.36 6.11
N LEU A 87 8.89 -5.71 6.38
CA LEU A 87 7.78 -5.44 5.45
C LEU A 87 7.53 -3.93 5.24
N PRO A 88 7.25 -3.10 6.26
CA PRO A 88 7.05 -1.66 6.04
C PRO A 88 8.29 -0.96 5.48
N ILE A 89 9.50 -1.40 5.83
CA ILE A 89 10.73 -0.86 5.26
C ILE A 89 10.78 -1.12 3.75
N LEU A 90 10.54 -2.37 3.32
CA LEU A 90 10.55 -2.73 1.91
C LEU A 90 9.43 -2.07 1.10
N VAL A 91 8.24 -1.91 1.69
CA VAL A 91 7.13 -1.16 1.07
C VAL A 91 7.56 0.28 0.80
N THR A 92 8.24 0.92 1.75
CA THR A 92 8.76 2.28 1.59
C THR A 92 9.83 2.36 0.48
N LEU A 93 10.76 1.42 0.46
CA LEU A 93 11.81 1.35 -0.57
C LEU A 93 11.23 1.05 -1.96
N ALA A 94 10.24 0.14 -2.05
CA ALA A 94 9.57 -0.18 -3.31
C ALA A 94 8.78 1.01 -3.86
N PHE A 95 8.14 1.80 -2.99
CA PHE A 95 7.47 3.02 -3.39
C PHE A 95 8.46 4.11 -3.83
N ALA A 96 9.56 4.29 -3.11
CA ALA A 96 10.63 5.21 -3.51
C ALA A 96 11.20 4.84 -4.89
N GLN A 97 11.47 3.55 -5.12
CA GLN A 97 11.87 3.04 -6.43
C GLN A 97 10.82 3.37 -7.50
N TYR A 98 9.53 3.13 -7.22
CA TYR A 98 8.44 3.45 -8.16
C TYR A 98 8.40 4.93 -8.53
N VAL A 99 8.57 5.83 -7.54
CA VAL A 99 8.59 7.28 -7.78
C VAL A 99 9.79 7.69 -8.63
N ILE A 100 10.99 7.17 -8.31
CA ILE A 100 12.21 7.43 -9.08
C ILE A 100 12.06 6.96 -10.53
N ASP A 101 11.57 5.73 -10.71
CA ASP A 101 11.34 5.15 -12.03
C ASP A 101 10.34 6.00 -12.84
N SER A 102 9.26 6.47 -12.21
CA SER A 102 8.24 7.32 -12.84
C SER A 102 8.78 8.67 -13.26
N LEU A 103 9.62 9.31 -12.43
CA LEU A 103 10.24 10.61 -12.73
C LEU A 103 11.30 10.52 -13.83
N VAL A 104 12.07 9.42 -13.87
CA VAL A 104 13.13 9.22 -14.85
C VAL A 104 12.57 8.74 -16.18
N LEU A 105 11.53 7.90 -16.17
CA LEU A 105 10.97 7.25 -17.35
C LEU A 105 9.82 8.01 -18.01
N GLU A 106 9.18 8.99 -17.35
CA GLU A 106 8.24 9.92 -18.02
C GLU A 106 8.91 10.70 -19.17
N ARG A 107 10.23 10.70 -19.25
CA ARG A 107 10.98 11.20 -20.42
C ARG A 107 11.16 10.17 -21.54
N ARG A 108 10.82 8.89 -21.34
CA ARG A 108 10.98 7.81 -22.33
C ARG A 108 9.86 6.78 -22.18
N SER A 109 8.85 6.87 -23.03
CA SER A 109 7.74 5.95 -23.32
C SER A 109 7.71 4.55 -22.66
N GLU A 110 6.52 4.20 -22.13
CA GLU A 110 5.99 2.85 -21.86
C GLU A 110 6.65 2.04 -20.73
N LEU A 111 6.31 2.37 -19.48
CA LEU A 111 6.48 1.44 -18.36
C LEU A 111 5.41 0.35 -18.43
N ARG A 112 5.83 -0.88 -18.68
CA ARG A 112 4.95 -2.04 -18.48
C ARG A 112 4.62 -2.15 -16.98
N PRO A 113 3.32 -2.21 -16.60
CA PRO A 113 2.94 -2.36 -15.20
C PRO A 113 3.55 -3.66 -14.66
N ASN A 114 4.30 -3.57 -13.54
CA ASN A 114 4.77 -4.76 -12.85
C ASN A 114 3.58 -5.40 -12.13
N LEU A 115 3.08 -6.51 -12.66
CA LEU A 115 1.94 -7.24 -12.10
C LEU A 115 2.16 -7.61 -10.62
N LEU A 116 3.37 -8.05 -10.26
CA LEU A 116 3.73 -8.36 -8.87
C LEU A 116 3.57 -7.15 -7.94
N GLY A 117 4.07 -5.98 -8.35
CA GLY A 117 3.93 -4.75 -7.55
C GLY A 117 2.48 -4.34 -7.34
N ARG A 118 1.62 -4.52 -8.36
CA ARG A 118 0.19 -4.25 -8.26
C ARG A 118 -0.52 -5.17 -7.26
N TRP A 119 -0.23 -6.47 -7.34
CA TRP A 119 -0.79 -7.45 -6.39
C TRP A 119 -0.30 -7.23 -4.97
N ASN A 120 0.98 -6.93 -4.79
CA ASN A 120 1.54 -6.60 -3.48
C ASN A 120 0.81 -5.41 -2.84
N GLY A 121 0.51 -4.35 -3.61
CA GLY A 121 -0.27 -3.21 -3.11
C GLY A 121 -1.62 -3.61 -2.52
N ILE A 122 -2.37 -4.50 -3.19
CA ILE A 122 -3.64 -5.04 -2.69
C ILE A 122 -3.41 -5.91 -1.45
N LEU A 123 -2.39 -6.76 -1.46
CA LEU A 123 -2.11 -7.70 -0.39
C LEU A 123 -1.63 -7.02 0.90
N TYR A 124 -1.05 -5.81 0.83
CA TYR A 124 -0.74 -5.02 2.03
C TYR A 124 -2.02 -4.61 2.78
N PHE A 125 -3.09 -4.25 2.08
CA PHE A 125 -4.40 -4.02 2.70
C PHE A 125 -4.95 -5.29 3.35
N VAL A 126 -4.77 -6.45 2.71
CA VAL A 126 -5.19 -7.74 3.29
C VAL A 126 -4.46 -8.01 4.60
N VAL A 127 -3.15 -7.70 4.69
CA VAL A 127 -2.39 -7.79 5.96
C VAL A 127 -3.01 -6.92 7.05
N LEU A 128 -3.33 -5.67 6.74
CA LEU A 128 -3.94 -4.73 7.70
C LEU A 128 -5.31 -5.22 8.18
N ILE A 129 -6.16 -5.68 7.26
CA ILE A 129 -7.48 -6.23 7.57
C ILE A 129 -7.35 -7.49 8.44
N ALA A 130 -6.44 -8.42 8.07
CA ALA A 130 -6.21 -9.64 8.83
C ALA A 130 -5.68 -9.35 10.24
N ASP A 131 -4.80 -8.35 10.41
CA ASP A 131 -4.35 -7.90 11.73
C ASP A 131 -5.50 -7.34 12.57
N ILE A 132 -6.36 -6.50 11.99
CA ILE A 132 -7.55 -5.96 12.66
C ILE A 132 -8.50 -7.08 13.07
N VAL A 133 -8.77 -8.02 12.19
CA VAL A 133 -9.64 -9.18 12.46
C VAL A 133 -9.06 -10.07 13.54
N SER A 134 -7.74 -10.35 13.52
CA SER A 134 -7.09 -11.21 14.53
C SER A 134 -7.24 -10.67 15.96
N ARG A 135 -7.50 -9.38 16.12
CA ARG A 135 -7.69 -8.68 17.41
C ARG A 135 -9.15 -8.54 17.82
N SER A 136 -10.09 -8.79 16.91
CA SER A 136 -11.51 -8.51 17.17
C SER A 136 -12.13 -9.39 18.23
N THR A 137 -11.68 -10.64 18.35
CA THR A 137 -12.13 -11.58 19.38
C THR A 137 -11.03 -12.60 19.71
N PRO A 138 -11.01 -13.15 20.95
CA PRO A 138 -10.07 -14.21 21.32
C PRO A 138 -10.17 -15.46 20.44
N HIS A 139 -11.36 -15.74 19.89
CA HIS A 139 -11.60 -16.92 19.04
C HIS A 139 -10.86 -16.90 17.70
N VAL A 140 -10.44 -15.73 17.23
CA VAL A 140 -9.70 -15.57 15.97
C VAL A 140 -8.23 -15.20 16.16
N SER A 141 -7.74 -15.16 17.40
CA SER A 141 -6.34 -14.84 17.71
C SER A 141 -5.33 -15.80 17.06
N TRP A 142 -5.76 -17.03 16.73
CA TRP A 142 -4.96 -18.01 16.00
C TRP A 142 -4.52 -17.50 14.60
N LEU A 143 -5.21 -16.50 14.05
CA LEU A 143 -4.83 -15.84 12.79
C LEU A 143 -3.49 -15.09 12.88
N ALA A 144 -3.00 -14.75 14.07
CA ALA A 144 -1.76 -14.01 14.23
C ALA A 144 -0.54 -14.75 13.64
N PHE A 145 -0.46 -16.06 13.83
CA PHE A 145 0.64 -16.87 13.28
C PHE A 145 0.62 -16.94 11.75
N PRO A 146 -0.48 -17.37 11.08
CA PRO A 146 -0.54 -17.38 9.61
C PRO A 146 -0.40 -15.96 9.03
N LEU A 147 -0.86 -14.91 9.72
CA LEU A 147 -0.64 -13.54 9.30
C LEU A 147 0.86 -13.19 9.26
N PHE A 148 1.62 -13.57 10.29
CA PHE A 148 3.06 -13.32 10.32
C PHE A 148 3.78 -14.06 9.17
N ILE A 149 3.43 -15.31 8.90
CA ILE A 149 3.97 -16.09 7.79
C ILE A 149 3.60 -15.45 6.44
N PHE A 150 2.35 -14.99 6.29
CA PHE A 150 1.91 -14.30 5.09
C PHE A 150 2.68 -12.98 4.88
N ALA A 151 2.94 -12.22 5.95
CA ALA A 151 3.74 -11.01 5.88
C ALA A 151 5.20 -11.31 5.46
N LEU A 152 5.80 -12.43 5.91
CA LEU A 152 7.10 -12.89 5.43
C LEU A 152 7.08 -13.26 3.94
N ALA A 153 6.04 -13.91 3.47
CA ALA A 153 5.88 -14.21 2.04
C ALA A 153 5.79 -12.93 1.21
N LEU A 154 5.12 -11.90 1.74
CA LEU A 154 5.06 -10.57 1.09
C LEU A 154 6.41 -9.84 1.10
N VAL A 155 7.23 -10.01 2.12
CA VAL A 155 8.62 -9.54 2.11
C VAL A 155 9.36 -10.12 0.90
N ALA A 156 9.31 -11.44 0.70
CA ALA A 156 9.95 -12.11 -0.44
C ALA A 156 9.37 -11.62 -1.78
N SER A 157 8.03 -11.50 -1.88
CA SER A 157 7.36 -11.00 -3.09
C SER A 157 7.73 -9.54 -3.41
N THR A 158 7.86 -8.69 -2.39
CA THR A 158 8.26 -7.28 -2.57
C THR A 158 9.70 -7.19 -3.07
N LEU A 159 10.62 -7.96 -2.50
CA LEU A 159 12.00 -8.05 -2.99
C LEU A 159 12.07 -8.53 -4.44
N ALA A 160 11.32 -9.57 -4.79
CA ALA A 160 11.25 -10.08 -6.16
C ALA A 160 10.70 -9.02 -7.14
N SER A 161 9.67 -8.26 -6.72
CA SER A 161 9.11 -7.16 -7.49
C SER A 161 10.12 -6.04 -7.72
N MET A 162 10.86 -5.63 -6.68
CA MET A 162 11.91 -4.60 -6.78
C MET A 162 13.03 -5.05 -7.70
N LEU A 163 13.51 -6.29 -7.57
CA LEU A 163 14.55 -6.85 -8.39
C LEU A 163 14.14 -6.93 -9.87
N SER A 164 12.92 -7.39 -10.15
CA SER A 164 12.40 -7.49 -11.52
C SER A 164 12.37 -6.13 -12.22
N ARG A 165 12.01 -5.05 -11.49
CA ARG A 165 12.04 -3.67 -11.99
C ARG A 165 13.47 -3.22 -12.29
N ALA A 166 14.40 -3.43 -11.36
CA ALA A 166 15.80 -3.05 -11.53
C ALA A 166 16.45 -3.74 -12.74
N LEU A 167 16.13 -5.04 -12.95
CA LEU A 167 16.61 -5.79 -14.11
C LEU A 167 16.00 -5.29 -15.43
N ALA A 168 14.71 -4.93 -15.44
CA ALA A 168 14.06 -4.36 -16.62
C ALA A 168 14.70 -3.04 -17.04
N LEU A 169 15.01 -2.16 -16.07
CA LEU A 169 15.72 -0.90 -16.34
C LEU A 169 17.09 -1.10 -16.94
N ARG A 170 17.87 -2.06 -16.40
CA ARG A 170 19.21 -2.39 -16.94
C ARG A 170 19.17 -2.93 -18.37
N ARG A 171 18.15 -3.72 -18.72
CA ARG A 171 17.96 -4.24 -20.08
C ARG A 171 17.68 -3.12 -21.07
N ASN A 172 16.79 -2.19 -20.70
CA ASN A 172 16.45 -1.05 -21.56
C ASN A 172 17.63 -0.09 -21.76
N ALA A 173 18.47 0.10 -20.72
CA ALA A 173 19.65 0.94 -20.82
C ALA A 173 20.77 0.35 -21.72
N ARG A 174 20.78 -0.97 -21.97
CA ARG A 174 21.75 -1.64 -22.85
C ARG A 174 21.29 -1.73 -24.30
N SER A 175 20.01 -1.47 -24.58
CA SER A 175 19.43 -1.53 -25.92
C SER A 175 19.35 -0.14 -26.60
N CYS A 176 19.82 0.91 -25.94
CA CYS A 176 20.07 2.25 -26.50
C CYS A 176 21.56 2.50 -26.69
#